data_8a4df311942dad683f8e0b3d2f89f26e
#
_entry.id   8a4df311942dad683f8e0b3d2f89f26e
#
_cell.length_a   1.000
_cell.length_b   1.000
_cell.length_c   1.000
_cell.angle_alpha   90.00
_cell.angle_beta   90.00
_cell.angle_gamma   90.00
#
_symmetry.space_group_name_H-M   'P 1'
#
loop_
_entity.id
_entity.type
_entity.pdbx_description
1 polymer ?
#
loop_
_entity_poly.entity_id
_entity_poly.type
_entity_poly.pdbx_seq_one_letter_code
_entity_poly.pdbx_strand_id
1 'polypeptide(L)'
;PPRMAYYMEYSTRIYNIYLKYIAPEDIHVYSIDEVFIDLTHYMSTYKCTARELAQTMIKDVLANTGITATAGIGTNMYLAKIAMDITAKKIPADENGVRIAELDEMSYRKELWTHKPLTDFWMLGSGIAKKLEANYMYTMGDVARCSHYDEAKLFKLFGVNAELIIDRAWGWEPTTIADIKAYKPSSNSLSVGQVLKCPYNYEKTKLIVREMIDQHVLDLVDKGLVTDQIVLDIGYDIENLTDPKISAKYHRDVTTDRYGRKVPKHAHGTANLEKKTSSSHIITEATMNLFDRIINKDLLVRRITVATCKLVRESDVKNETVAEQISLFDDPVEKEKK
;
A
#
# COMPACT_ATOMS: atom_id res chain seq x y z
N PRO A 1 1.09 12.81 -17.91
CA PRO A 1 0.48 11.96 -16.89
C PRO A 1 0.92 10.51 -17.08
N PRO A 2 1.04 9.73 -16.00
CA PRO A 2 1.41 8.31 -16.07
C PRO A 2 0.39 7.51 -16.88
N ARG A 3 0.89 6.65 -17.77
CA ARG A 3 0.04 5.77 -18.60
C ARG A 3 -0.07 4.40 -17.91
N MET A 4 -0.79 4.33 -16.79
CA MET A 4 -0.84 3.15 -15.91
C MET A 4 -1.28 1.86 -16.64
N ALA A 5 -2.28 1.93 -17.50
CA ALA A 5 -2.71 0.76 -18.28
C ALA A 5 -1.58 0.19 -19.14
N TYR A 6 -0.80 1.06 -19.79
CA TYR A 6 0.36 0.66 -20.57
C TYR A 6 1.48 0.05 -19.70
N TYR A 7 1.71 0.61 -18.51
CA TYR A 7 2.69 0.03 -17.57
C TYR A 7 2.26 -1.34 -17.07
N MET A 8 0.95 -1.54 -16.81
CA MET A 8 0.39 -2.84 -16.43
C MET A 8 0.53 -3.87 -17.55
N GLU A 9 0.33 -3.49 -18.81
CA GLU A 9 0.55 -4.35 -19.98
C GLU A 9 2.00 -4.84 -20.03
N TYR A 10 2.97 -3.92 -19.88
CA TYR A 10 4.39 -4.29 -19.88
C TYR A 10 4.78 -5.13 -18.66
N SER A 11 4.25 -4.83 -17.50
CA SER A 11 4.42 -5.64 -16.29
C SER A 11 3.95 -7.09 -16.51
N THR A 12 2.76 -7.25 -17.07
CA THR A 12 2.21 -8.58 -17.42
C THR A 12 3.07 -9.29 -18.45
N ARG A 13 3.57 -8.57 -19.45
CA ARG A 13 4.49 -9.13 -20.47
C ARG A 13 5.78 -9.64 -19.84
N ILE A 14 6.38 -8.89 -18.92
CA ILE A 14 7.57 -9.30 -18.17
C ILE A 14 7.28 -10.50 -17.27
N TYR A 15 6.15 -10.50 -16.57
CA TYR A 15 5.73 -11.64 -15.76
C TYR A 15 5.60 -12.93 -16.59
N ASN A 16 5.03 -12.84 -17.80
CA ASN A 16 4.93 -13.98 -18.71
C ASN A 16 6.29 -14.50 -19.19
N ILE A 17 7.32 -13.65 -19.20
CA ILE A 17 8.70 -14.10 -19.47
C ILE A 17 9.22 -14.92 -18.29
N TYR A 18 9.01 -14.49 -17.05
CA TYR A 18 9.40 -15.27 -15.87
C TYR A 18 8.71 -16.63 -15.81
N LEU A 19 7.45 -16.73 -16.26
CA LEU A 19 6.71 -18.00 -16.32
C LEU A 19 7.32 -19.05 -17.26
N LYS A 20 8.24 -18.68 -18.16
CA LYS A 20 9.01 -19.65 -18.97
C LYS A 20 9.99 -20.46 -18.13
N TYR A 21 10.40 -19.92 -16.98
CA TYR A 21 11.45 -20.47 -16.12
C TYR A 21 10.93 -20.98 -14.79
N ILE A 22 9.92 -20.32 -14.25
CA ILE A 22 9.46 -20.48 -12.86
C ILE A 22 7.95 -20.68 -12.86
N ALA A 23 7.47 -21.62 -12.07
CA ALA A 23 6.05 -21.86 -11.88
C ALA A 23 5.37 -20.67 -11.16
N PRO A 24 4.10 -20.36 -11.46
CA PRO A 24 3.41 -19.24 -10.87
C PRO A 24 3.27 -19.34 -9.33
N GLU A 25 3.33 -20.56 -8.78
CA GLU A 25 3.31 -20.81 -7.33
C GLU A 25 4.49 -20.18 -6.61
N ASP A 26 5.65 -20.14 -7.27
CA ASP A 26 6.92 -19.66 -6.71
C ASP A 26 7.22 -18.20 -7.09
N ILE A 27 6.26 -17.50 -7.69
CA ILE A 27 6.34 -16.07 -7.99
C ILE A 27 5.29 -15.31 -7.18
N HIS A 28 5.74 -14.27 -6.46
CA HIS A 28 4.87 -13.27 -5.83
C HIS A 28 5.07 -11.91 -6.50
N VAL A 29 4.02 -11.40 -7.17
CA VAL A 29 3.99 -10.04 -7.73
C VAL A 29 3.82 -9.05 -6.59
N TYR A 30 4.91 -8.37 -6.23
CA TYR A 30 4.93 -7.41 -5.12
C TYR A 30 4.40 -6.04 -5.53
N SER A 31 4.77 -5.58 -6.71
CA SER A 31 4.30 -4.32 -7.29
C SER A 31 4.21 -4.42 -8.82
N ILE A 32 3.89 -3.32 -9.50
CA ILE A 32 3.82 -3.26 -10.96
C ILE A 32 5.15 -3.57 -11.65
N ASP A 33 6.27 -3.37 -10.95
CA ASP A 33 7.65 -3.47 -11.47
C ASP A 33 8.55 -4.40 -10.65
N GLU A 34 8.02 -5.04 -9.62
CA GLU A 34 8.80 -5.89 -8.73
C GLU A 34 8.11 -7.23 -8.46
N VAL A 35 8.91 -8.30 -8.48
CA VAL A 35 8.48 -9.65 -8.13
C VAL A 35 9.48 -10.29 -7.15
N PHE A 36 8.96 -11.14 -6.26
CA PHE A 36 9.77 -12.12 -5.54
C PHE A 36 9.65 -13.47 -6.22
N ILE A 37 10.76 -14.18 -6.32
CA ILE A 37 10.83 -15.49 -6.96
C ILE A 37 11.59 -16.43 -6.02
N ASP A 38 11.01 -17.58 -5.69
CA ASP A 38 11.71 -18.65 -4.97
C ASP A 38 12.44 -19.52 -5.98
N LEU A 39 13.77 -19.51 -5.90
CA LEU A 39 14.65 -20.29 -6.79
C LEU A 39 15.13 -21.61 -6.18
N THR A 40 14.74 -21.93 -4.95
CA THR A 40 15.32 -23.02 -4.15
C THR A 40 15.33 -24.36 -4.91
N HIS A 41 14.22 -24.73 -5.54
CA HIS A 41 14.10 -25.99 -6.27
C HIS A 41 14.58 -25.92 -7.72
N TYR A 42 14.75 -24.73 -8.29
CA TYR A 42 15.09 -24.52 -9.69
C TYR A 42 16.58 -24.62 -9.97
N MET A 43 17.43 -24.26 -9.00
CA MET A 43 18.88 -24.31 -9.16
C MET A 43 19.39 -25.73 -9.49
N SER A 44 18.83 -26.76 -8.87
CA SER A 44 19.17 -28.16 -9.17
C SER A 44 18.63 -28.59 -10.53
N THR A 45 17.43 -28.14 -10.91
CA THR A 45 16.79 -28.46 -12.20
C THR A 45 17.57 -27.86 -13.36
N TYR A 46 17.95 -26.60 -13.26
CA TYR A 46 18.69 -25.89 -14.31
C TYR A 46 20.19 -26.07 -14.21
N LYS A 47 20.70 -26.74 -13.15
CA LYS A 47 22.13 -26.98 -12.89
C LYS A 47 22.93 -25.67 -12.91
N CYS A 48 22.42 -24.64 -12.34
CA CYS A 48 23.02 -23.30 -12.28
C CYS A 48 22.84 -22.66 -10.90
N THR A 49 23.58 -21.61 -10.64
CA THR A 49 23.45 -20.78 -9.44
C THR A 49 22.23 -19.85 -9.54
N ALA A 50 21.77 -19.33 -8.40
CA ALA A 50 20.69 -18.33 -8.38
C ALA A 50 21.05 -17.08 -9.22
N ARG A 51 22.31 -16.66 -9.19
CA ARG A 51 22.83 -15.54 -10.00
C ARG A 51 22.75 -15.81 -11.49
N GLU A 52 23.18 -16.99 -11.95
CA GLU A 52 23.13 -17.36 -13.37
C GLU A 52 21.68 -17.46 -13.87
N LEU A 53 20.77 -18.00 -13.06
CA LEU A 53 19.36 -18.08 -13.42
C LEU A 53 18.71 -16.66 -13.46
N ALA A 54 19.00 -15.81 -12.49
CA ALA A 54 18.53 -14.43 -12.48
C ALA A 54 19.05 -13.65 -13.71
N GLN A 55 20.35 -13.79 -14.04
CA GLN A 55 20.93 -13.18 -15.25
C GLN A 55 20.23 -13.67 -16.52
N THR A 56 19.94 -14.97 -16.62
CA THR A 56 19.26 -15.57 -17.77
C THR A 56 17.86 -14.96 -17.95
N MET A 57 17.08 -14.88 -16.87
CA MET A 57 15.75 -14.29 -16.89
C MET A 57 15.78 -12.79 -17.25
N ILE A 58 16.71 -12.01 -16.68
CA ILE A 58 16.84 -10.58 -16.96
C ILE A 58 17.27 -10.35 -18.41
N LYS A 59 18.17 -11.17 -18.97
CA LYS A 59 18.56 -11.09 -20.39
C LYS A 59 17.39 -11.39 -21.32
N ASP A 60 16.54 -12.36 -20.99
CA ASP A 60 15.33 -12.67 -21.76
C ASP A 60 14.32 -11.50 -21.69
N VAL A 61 14.15 -10.88 -20.51
CA VAL A 61 13.33 -9.66 -20.38
C VAL A 61 13.88 -8.53 -21.25
N LEU A 62 15.19 -8.26 -21.19
CA LEU A 62 15.83 -7.22 -22.00
C LEU A 62 15.66 -7.48 -23.50
N ALA A 63 15.90 -8.71 -23.95
CA ALA A 63 15.77 -9.08 -25.37
C ALA A 63 14.33 -8.91 -25.91
N ASN A 64 13.31 -9.18 -25.08
CA ASN A 64 11.91 -9.13 -25.51
C ASN A 64 11.22 -7.80 -25.29
N THR A 65 11.72 -6.96 -24.38
CA THR A 65 11.05 -5.72 -23.97
C THR A 65 11.92 -4.46 -24.12
N GLY A 66 13.22 -4.61 -24.23
CA GLY A 66 14.17 -3.50 -24.17
C GLY A 66 14.36 -2.91 -22.76
N ILE A 67 13.77 -3.55 -21.73
CA ILE A 67 13.84 -3.10 -20.33
C ILE A 67 14.81 -3.98 -19.57
N THR A 68 15.77 -3.36 -18.88
CA THR A 68 16.68 -4.07 -17.97
C THR A 68 16.09 -4.12 -16.55
N ALA A 69 16.62 -4.98 -15.70
CA ALA A 69 16.22 -5.12 -14.31
C ALA A 69 17.42 -5.18 -13.37
N THR A 70 17.19 -4.86 -12.11
CA THR A 70 18.11 -5.08 -11.00
C THR A 70 17.58 -6.23 -10.16
N ALA A 71 18.45 -7.12 -9.68
CA ALA A 71 18.06 -8.23 -8.81
C ALA A 71 18.82 -8.20 -7.49
N GLY A 72 18.12 -8.62 -6.43
CA GLY A 72 18.71 -8.99 -5.16
C GLY A 72 18.48 -10.46 -4.89
N ILE A 73 19.50 -11.17 -4.48
CA ILE A 73 19.45 -12.57 -4.09
C ILE A 73 19.68 -12.65 -2.58
N GLY A 74 18.85 -13.41 -1.89
CA GLY A 74 18.94 -13.56 -0.44
C GLY A 74 18.46 -14.94 0.00
N THR A 75 18.86 -15.35 1.19
CA THR A 75 18.41 -16.59 1.85
C THR A 75 16.94 -16.52 2.29
N ASN A 76 16.37 -15.33 2.28
CA ASN A 76 14.95 -15.04 2.54
C ASN A 76 14.48 -13.79 1.76
N MET A 77 13.18 -13.52 1.74
CA MET A 77 12.62 -12.39 0.98
C MET A 77 13.11 -11.03 1.47
N TYR A 78 13.35 -10.87 2.77
CA TYR A 78 13.87 -9.61 3.31
C TYR A 78 15.26 -9.32 2.79
N LEU A 79 16.17 -10.30 2.89
CA LEU A 79 17.54 -10.15 2.40
C LEU A 79 17.61 -9.96 0.89
N ALA A 80 16.78 -10.67 0.13
CA ALA A 80 16.67 -10.44 -1.32
C ALA A 80 16.27 -8.99 -1.64
N LYS A 81 15.25 -8.47 -0.95
CA LYS A 81 14.80 -7.08 -1.13
C LYS A 81 15.87 -6.06 -0.73
N ILE A 82 16.55 -6.27 0.41
CA ILE A 82 17.63 -5.39 0.88
C ILE A 82 18.86 -5.45 -0.06
N ALA A 83 19.20 -6.64 -0.57
CA ALA A 83 20.27 -6.77 -1.57
C ALA A 83 19.95 -5.93 -2.81
N MET A 84 18.72 -5.97 -3.31
CA MET A 84 18.28 -5.17 -4.46
C MET A 84 18.28 -3.68 -4.17
N ASP A 85 17.66 -3.26 -3.07
CA ASP A 85 17.41 -1.84 -2.80
C ASP A 85 18.65 -1.06 -2.34
N ILE A 86 19.54 -1.70 -1.57
CA ILE A 86 20.69 -1.03 -0.97
C ILE A 86 21.98 -1.43 -1.65
N THR A 87 22.26 -2.75 -1.74
CA THR A 87 23.57 -3.23 -2.20
C THR A 87 23.71 -3.13 -3.72
N ALA A 88 22.72 -3.61 -4.48
CA ALA A 88 22.79 -3.61 -5.95
C ALA A 88 22.86 -2.20 -6.54
N LYS A 89 22.27 -1.21 -5.89
CA LYS A 89 22.35 0.21 -6.33
C LYS A 89 23.76 0.81 -6.23
N LYS A 90 24.63 0.23 -5.40
CA LYS A 90 25.99 0.71 -5.16
C LYS A 90 27.03 0.06 -6.08
N ILE A 91 26.69 -1.05 -6.72
CA ILE A 91 27.60 -1.74 -7.63
C ILE A 91 27.42 -1.25 -9.08
N PRO A 92 28.50 -1.24 -9.90
CA PRO A 92 28.39 -0.93 -11.31
C PRO A 92 27.50 -1.94 -12.03
N ALA A 93 26.79 -1.47 -13.05
CA ALA A 93 26.06 -2.35 -13.95
C ALA A 93 27.05 -3.16 -14.82
N ASP A 94 26.65 -4.36 -15.21
CA ASP A 94 27.38 -5.14 -16.23
C ASP A 94 27.18 -4.52 -17.65
N GLU A 95 27.74 -5.15 -18.67
CA GLU A 95 27.64 -4.72 -20.07
C GLU A 95 26.19 -4.60 -20.60
N ASN A 96 25.24 -5.30 -19.96
CA ASN A 96 23.81 -5.30 -20.29
C ASN A 96 23.01 -4.34 -19.40
N GLY A 97 23.66 -3.55 -18.55
CA GLY A 97 23.00 -2.64 -17.60
C GLY A 97 22.42 -3.34 -16.36
N VAL A 98 22.75 -4.62 -16.14
CA VAL A 98 22.23 -5.45 -15.06
C VAL A 98 23.05 -5.28 -13.79
N ARG A 99 22.39 -5.17 -12.64
CA ARG A 99 22.99 -5.18 -11.31
C ARG A 99 22.40 -6.31 -10.49
N ILE A 100 23.24 -7.18 -9.97
CA ILE A 100 22.82 -8.28 -9.10
C ILE A 100 23.66 -8.26 -7.83
N ALA A 101 23.03 -8.15 -6.68
CA ALA A 101 23.66 -8.28 -5.37
C ALA A 101 23.14 -9.49 -4.62
N GLU A 102 23.94 -10.02 -3.72
CA GLU A 102 23.63 -11.20 -2.91
C GLU A 102 23.89 -10.89 -1.44
N LEU A 103 22.98 -11.30 -0.57
CA LEU A 103 23.12 -11.20 0.89
C LEU A 103 22.63 -12.49 1.55
N ASP A 104 23.44 -12.98 2.47
CA ASP A 104 23.02 -13.87 3.55
C ASP A 104 22.98 -13.09 4.89
N GLU A 105 22.58 -13.74 5.96
CA GLU A 105 22.45 -13.12 7.28
C GLU A 105 23.80 -12.57 7.78
N MET A 106 24.91 -13.23 7.47
CA MET A 106 26.24 -12.82 7.94
C MET A 106 26.77 -11.64 7.14
N SER A 107 26.68 -11.66 5.83
CA SER A 107 27.07 -10.55 4.95
C SER A 107 26.19 -9.33 5.21
N TYR A 108 24.87 -9.50 5.41
CA TYR A 108 23.97 -8.45 5.81
C TYR A 108 24.44 -7.74 7.09
N ARG A 109 24.73 -8.50 8.15
CA ARG A 109 25.20 -7.95 9.41
C ARG A 109 26.54 -7.23 9.26
N LYS A 110 27.46 -7.81 8.52
CA LYS A 110 28.80 -7.25 8.27
C LYS A 110 28.75 -5.94 7.49
N GLU A 111 27.90 -5.87 6.46
CA GLU A 111 27.90 -4.77 5.49
C GLU A 111 26.88 -3.68 5.79
N LEU A 112 25.71 -4.06 6.37
CA LEU A 112 24.58 -3.17 6.46
C LEU A 112 24.13 -2.81 7.88
N TRP A 113 24.68 -3.43 8.93
CA TRP A 113 24.35 -3.06 10.32
C TRP A 113 24.69 -1.60 10.67
N THR A 114 25.60 -0.97 9.95
CA THR A 114 25.97 0.45 10.13
C THR A 114 25.36 1.37 9.09
N HIS A 115 24.56 0.83 8.14
CA HIS A 115 23.95 1.60 7.09
C HIS A 115 22.93 2.61 7.62
N LYS A 116 22.87 3.78 7.00
CA LYS A 116 21.91 4.87 7.23
C LYS A 116 21.45 5.43 5.91
N PRO A 117 20.23 5.97 5.84
CA PRO A 117 19.22 6.06 6.91
C PRO A 117 18.45 4.75 7.13
N LEU A 118 17.78 4.60 8.27
CA LEU A 118 16.91 3.45 8.56
C LEU A 118 15.76 3.28 7.54
N THR A 119 15.32 4.36 6.93
CA THR A 119 14.24 4.34 5.92
C THR A 119 14.63 3.68 4.59
N ASP A 120 15.89 3.35 4.37
CA ASP A 120 16.32 2.57 3.20
C ASP A 120 15.98 1.09 3.35
N PHE A 121 15.75 0.63 4.58
CA PHE A 121 15.40 -0.75 4.85
C PHE A 121 13.92 -1.00 4.59
N TRP A 122 13.62 -2.09 3.90
CA TRP A 122 12.27 -2.47 3.53
C TRP A 122 11.33 -2.51 4.73
N MET A 123 10.16 -1.87 4.58
CA MET A 123 9.09 -1.71 5.59
C MET A 123 9.47 -0.89 6.84
N LEU A 124 10.61 -0.21 6.86
CA LEU A 124 10.95 0.78 7.87
C LEU A 124 10.55 2.19 7.40
N GLY A 125 9.29 2.53 7.61
CA GLY A 125 8.80 3.87 7.29
C GLY A 125 9.32 4.95 8.24
N SER A 126 9.18 6.22 7.83
CA SER A 126 9.65 7.38 8.59
C SER A 126 9.12 7.45 10.04
N GLY A 127 7.91 6.91 10.30
CA GLY A 127 7.33 6.86 11.65
C GLY A 127 8.09 5.91 12.57
N ILE A 128 8.48 4.72 12.06
CA ILE A 128 9.29 3.75 12.82
C ILE A 128 10.70 4.30 13.01
N ALA A 129 11.32 4.83 11.95
CA ALA A 129 12.66 5.40 12.02
C ALA A 129 12.75 6.51 13.06
N LYS A 130 11.82 7.47 13.06
CA LYS A 130 11.77 8.54 14.06
C LYS A 130 11.64 8.01 15.50
N LYS A 131 10.84 6.96 15.73
CA LYS A 131 10.72 6.34 17.06
C LYS A 131 12.02 5.67 17.49
N LEU A 132 12.69 4.96 16.59
CA LEU A 132 13.99 4.35 16.85
C LEU A 132 15.04 5.41 17.16
N GLU A 133 15.17 6.43 16.33
CA GLU A 133 16.12 7.55 16.49
C GLU A 133 15.90 8.32 17.80
N ALA A 134 14.64 8.58 18.19
CA ALA A 134 14.29 9.18 19.47
C ALA A 134 14.71 8.33 20.69
N ASN A 135 14.99 7.04 20.46
CA ASN A 135 15.48 6.10 21.46
C ASN A 135 16.95 5.70 21.25
N TYR A 136 17.71 6.53 20.53
CA TYR A 136 19.15 6.36 20.24
C TYR A 136 19.50 5.12 19.40
N MET A 137 18.57 4.62 18.61
CA MET A 137 18.80 3.55 17.63
C MET A 137 18.79 4.14 16.22
N TYR A 138 19.94 4.26 15.60
CA TYR A 138 20.14 4.92 14.31
C TYR A 138 20.43 3.95 13.17
N THR A 139 20.65 2.68 13.50
CA THR A 139 21.03 1.62 12.56
C THR A 139 20.35 0.32 12.92
N MET A 140 20.30 -0.64 11.96
CA MET A 140 19.78 -1.98 12.24
C MET A 140 20.65 -2.73 13.26
N GLY A 141 21.95 -2.47 13.27
CA GLY A 141 22.84 -2.99 14.30
C GLY A 141 22.53 -2.47 15.71
N ASP A 142 22.04 -1.22 15.83
CA ASP A 142 21.59 -0.69 17.13
C ASP A 142 20.31 -1.41 17.60
N VAL A 143 19.39 -1.67 16.68
CA VAL A 143 18.16 -2.44 16.97
C VAL A 143 18.49 -3.86 17.41
N ALA A 144 19.37 -4.55 16.66
CA ALA A 144 19.81 -5.90 17.00
C ALA A 144 20.50 -5.95 18.38
N ARG A 145 21.35 -4.99 18.71
CA ARG A 145 21.96 -4.89 20.04
C ARG A 145 20.91 -4.63 21.12
N CYS A 146 19.97 -3.70 20.87
CA CYS A 146 18.89 -3.43 21.81
C CYS A 146 18.05 -4.67 22.08
N SER A 147 17.73 -5.48 21.07
CA SER A 147 16.96 -6.70 21.26
C SER A 147 17.67 -7.74 22.13
N HIS A 148 19.01 -7.71 22.15
CA HIS A 148 19.80 -8.61 23.00
C HIS A 148 19.83 -8.17 24.46
N TYR A 149 19.90 -6.85 24.74
CA TYR A 149 20.08 -6.34 26.10
C TYR A 149 18.79 -5.82 26.74
N ASP A 150 17.82 -5.34 25.95
CA ASP A 150 16.57 -4.75 26.44
C ASP A 150 15.47 -4.92 25.39
N GLU A 151 15.10 -6.15 25.12
CA GLU A 151 14.03 -6.49 24.17
C GLU A 151 12.69 -5.86 24.57
N ALA A 152 12.41 -5.81 25.88
CA ALA A 152 11.18 -5.24 26.43
C ALA A 152 10.97 -3.77 25.99
N LYS A 153 12.04 -3.00 25.79
CA LYS A 153 11.98 -1.65 25.26
C LYS A 153 11.39 -1.61 23.86
N LEU A 154 11.79 -2.54 22.97
CA LEU A 154 11.28 -2.63 21.60
C LEU A 154 9.78 -3.01 21.58
N PHE A 155 9.37 -3.96 22.41
CA PHE A 155 7.95 -4.29 22.56
C PHE A 155 7.12 -3.14 23.13
N LYS A 156 7.67 -2.36 24.06
CA LYS A 156 7.00 -1.14 24.57
C LYS A 156 6.82 -0.07 23.49
N LEU A 157 7.76 0.06 22.56
CA LEU A 157 7.72 1.05 21.48
C LEU A 157 6.81 0.62 20.32
N PHE A 158 6.78 -0.66 19.97
CA PHE A 158 6.19 -1.13 18.73
C PHE A 158 5.11 -2.20 18.89
N GLY A 159 4.85 -2.66 20.13
CA GLY A 159 3.90 -3.76 20.39
C GLY A 159 4.31 -5.02 19.63
N VAL A 160 3.36 -5.75 19.09
CA VAL A 160 3.59 -6.98 18.30
C VAL A 160 4.49 -6.78 17.08
N ASN A 161 4.57 -5.58 16.54
CA ASN A 161 5.46 -5.27 15.42
C ASN A 161 6.94 -5.27 15.81
N ALA A 162 7.28 -5.31 17.12
CA ALA A 162 8.66 -5.38 17.58
C ALA A 162 9.34 -6.66 17.08
N GLU A 163 8.64 -7.79 17.08
CA GLU A 163 9.15 -9.07 16.60
C GLU A 163 9.67 -8.97 15.16
N LEU A 164 8.85 -8.45 14.25
CA LEU A 164 9.28 -8.24 12.86
C LEU A 164 10.48 -7.30 12.72
N ILE A 165 10.55 -6.25 13.54
CA ILE A 165 11.66 -5.30 13.50
C ILE A 165 12.94 -5.96 14.03
N ILE A 166 12.85 -6.77 15.07
CA ILE A 166 13.96 -7.52 15.68
C ILE A 166 14.47 -8.56 14.68
N ASP A 167 13.60 -9.40 14.14
CA ASP A 167 13.96 -10.44 13.19
C ASP A 167 14.71 -9.85 11.98
N ARG A 168 14.17 -8.80 11.42
CA ARG A 168 14.82 -8.10 10.29
C ARG A 168 16.13 -7.41 10.66
N ALA A 169 16.28 -6.96 11.88
CA ALA A 169 17.57 -6.42 12.36
C ALA A 169 18.66 -7.52 12.39
N TRP A 170 18.26 -8.75 12.63
CA TRP A 170 19.14 -9.92 12.56
C TRP A 170 19.26 -10.53 11.15
N GLY A 171 18.49 -10.04 10.18
CA GLY A 171 18.45 -10.55 8.80
C GLY A 171 17.53 -11.77 8.64
N TRP A 172 16.60 -11.97 9.55
CA TRP A 172 15.66 -13.08 9.55
C TRP A 172 14.29 -12.67 9.00
N GLU A 173 13.69 -13.51 8.18
CA GLU A 173 12.31 -13.37 7.69
C GLU A 173 11.78 -14.79 7.40
N PRO A 174 10.88 -15.31 8.22
CA PRO A 174 10.34 -16.66 8.04
C PRO A 174 9.27 -16.76 6.97
N THR A 175 8.66 -15.65 6.57
CA THR A 175 7.53 -15.64 5.63
C THR A 175 7.95 -16.14 4.25
N THR A 176 7.23 -17.13 3.74
CA THR A 176 7.43 -17.70 2.40
C THR A 176 6.41 -17.15 1.40
N ILE A 177 6.65 -17.37 0.11
CA ILE A 177 5.67 -17.05 -0.95
C ILE A 177 4.37 -17.85 -0.75
N ALA A 178 4.46 -19.10 -0.28
CA ALA A 178 3.29 -19.91 0.05
C ALA A 178 2.45 -19.31 1.17
N ASP A 179 3.09 -18.79 2.22
CA ASP A 179 2.39 -18.11 3.33
C ASP A 179 1.65 -16.85 2.84
N ILE A 180 2.30 -16.06 1.98
CA ILE A 180 1.67 -14.86 1.39
C ILE A 180 0.44 -15.25 0.57
N LYS A 181 0.52 -16.30 -0.23
CA LYS A 181 -0.60 -16.77 -1.06
C LYS A 181 -1.74 -17.39 -0.24
N ALA A 182 -1.41 -18.00 0.88
CA ALA A 182 -2.40 -18.57 1.81
C ALA A 182 -3.07 -17.50 2.68
N TYR A 183 -2.45 -16.32 2.84
CA TYR A 183 -2.96 -15.27 3.72
C TYR A 183 -4.30 -14.72 3.23
N LYS A 184 -5.27 -14.70 4.15
CA LYS A 184 -6.57 -14.06 3.94
C LYS A 184 -6.68 -12.87 4.89
N PRO A 185 -6.78 -11.64 4.36
CA PRO A 185 -6.92 -10.47 5.21
C PRO A 185 -8.23 -10.52 6.01
N SER A 186 -8.17 -10.10 7.26
CA SER A 186 -9.35 -10.05 8.16
C SER A 186 -10.35 -8.96 7.77
N SER A 187 -9.91 -7.96 7.02
CA SER A 187 -10.77 -6.92 6.47
C SER A 187 -10.27 -6.47 5.10
N ASN A 188 -11.20 -6.19 4.22
CA ASN A 188 -10.90 -5.68 2.88
C ASN A 188 -11.46 -4.27 2.72
N SER A 189 -10.76 -3.46 1.95
CA SER A 189 -11.23 -2.15 1.52
C SER A 189 -10.91 -1.92 0.05
N LEU A 190 -11.75 -1.15 -0.61
CA LEU A 190 -11.51 -0.64 -1.95
C LEU A 190 -11.47 0.89 -1.85
N SER A 191 -10.48 1.52 -2.46
CA SER A 191 -10.35 2.97 -2.42
C SER A 191 -9.96 3.54 -3.77
N VAL A 192 -10.47 4.74 -4.05
CA VAL A 192 -10.09 5.55 -5.20
C VAL A 192 -9.69 6.94 -4.72
N GLY A 193 -8.59 7.45 -5.27
CA GLY A 193 -8.10 8.80 -4.93
C GLY A 193 -7.82 9.61 -6.18
N GLN A 194 -8.16 10.90 -6.12
CA GLN A 194 -7.92 11.85 -7.20
C GLN A 194 -7.19 13.09 -6.69
N VAL A 195 -6.12 13.47 -7.37
CA VAL A 195 -5.49 14.79 -7.24
C VAL A 195 -6.08 15.69 -8.30
N LEU A 196 -6.72 16.77 -7.88
CA LEU A 196 -7.39 17.70 -8.77
C LEU A 196 -6.37 18.50 -9.59
N LYS A 197 -6.74 18.87 -10.83
CA LYS A 197 -5.88 19.61 -11.73
C LYS A 197 -5.47 20.98 -11.16
N CYS A 198 -6.39 21.64 -10.48
CA CYS A 198 -6.18 22.89 -9.76
C CYS A 198 -7.02 22.84 -8.46
N PRO A 199 -6.83 23.77 -7.51
CA PRO A 199 -7.67 23.85 -6.32
C PRO A 199 -9.15 24.09 -6.68
N TYR A 200 -10.04 23.32 -6.07
CA TYR A 200 -11.49 23.43 -6.28
C TYR A 200 -12.19 23.98 -5.02
N ASN A 201 -13.21 24.79 -5.22
CA ASN A 201 -14.10 25.24 -4.16
C ASN A 201 -15.08 24.12 -3.75
N TYR A 202 -15.89 24.39 -2.73
CA TYR A 202 -16.88 23.46 -2.20
C TYR A 202 -17.78 22.85 -3.27
N GLU A 203 -18.43 23.68 -4.13
CA GLU A 203 -19.42 23.22 -5.12
C GLU A 203 -18.79 22.27 -6.16
N LYS A 204 -17.63 22.66 -6.70
CA LYS A 204 -16.91 21.79 -7.64
C LYS A 204 -16.40 20.50 -6.99
N THR A 205 -15.92 20.60 -5.75
CA THR A 205 -15.47 19.42 -5.01
C THR A 205 -16.63 18.46 -4.74
N LYS A 206 -17.80 18.99 -4.38
CA LYS A 206 -19.03 18.20 -4.15
C LYS A 206 -19.42 17.40 -5.40
N LEU A 207 -19.34 18.01 -6.57
CA LEU A 207 -19.61 17.33 -7.84
C LEU A 207 -18.61 16.18 -8.09
N ILE A 208 -17.32 16.43 -7.90
CA ILE A 208 -16.28 15.40 -8.09
C ILE A 208 -16.44 14.23 -7.10
N VAL A 209 -16.75 14.52 -5.83
CA VAL A 209 -17.02 13.45 -4.84
C VAL A 209 -18.19 12.59 -5.31
N ARG A 210 -19.25 13.18 -5.87
CA ARG A 210 -20.39 12.45 -6.40
C ARG A 210 -20.02 11.58 -7.58
N GLU A 211 -19.28 12.10 -8.54
CA GLU A 211 -18.79 11.32 -9.70
C GLU A 211 -17.88 10.18 -9.25
N MET A 212 -16.97 10.43 -8.29
CA MET A 212 -16.07 9.41 -7.78
C MET A 212 -16.81 8.27 -7.08
N ILE A 213 -17.84 8.58 -6.26
CA ILE A 213 -18.58 7.54 -5.56
C ILE A 213 -19.47 6.74 -6.52
N ASP A 214 -20.08 7.39 -7.52
CA ASP A 214 -20.88 6.71 -8.53
C ASP A 214 -20.03 5.68 -9.29
N GLN A 215 -18.83 6.07 -9.73
CA GLN A 215 -17.89 5.15 -10.38
C GLN A 215 -17.41 4.05 -9.42
N HIS A 216 -17.13 4.40 -8.16
CA HIS A 216 -16.66 3.44 -7.16
C HIS A 216 -17.69 2.36 -6.82
N VAL A 217 -18.97 2.72 -6.82
CA VAL A 217 -20.08 1.77 -6.63
C VAL A 217 -20.19 0.79 -7.81
N LEU A 218 -19.96 1.26 -9.03
CA LEU A 218 -19.92 0.35 -10.20
C LEU A 218 -18.80 -0.69 -10.04
N ASP A 219 -17.64 -0.29 -9.52
CA ASP A 219 -16.53 -1.22 -9.23
C ASP A 219 -16.90 -2.25 -8.14
N LEU A 220 -17.70 -1.86 -7.13
CA LEU A 220 -18.22 -2.80 -6.12
C LEU A 220 -19.16 -3.82 -6.75
N VAL A 221 -20.10 -3.37 -7.56
CA VAL A 221 -21.07 -4.23 -8.24
C VAL A 221 -20.37 -5.19 -9.18
N ASP A 222 -19.44 -4.70 -10.01
CA ASP A 222 -18.66 -5.54 -10.94
C ASP A 222 -17.89 -6.66 -10.20
N LYS A 223 -17.39 -6.38 -9.01
CA LYS A 223 -16.66 -7.34 -8.16
C LYS A 223 -17.57 -8.20 -7.27
N GLY A 224 -18.89 -7.99 -7.29
CA GLY A 224 -19.85 -8.67 -6.42
C GLY A 224 -19.58 -8.40 -4.93
N LEU A 225 -19.18 -7.17 -4.57
CA LEU A 225 -18.83 -6.76 -3.22
C LEU A 225 -19.90 -5.84 -2.63
N VAL A 226 -20.10 -5.94 -1.32
CA VAL A 226 -20.96 -5.06 -0.53
C VAL A 226 -20.19 -4.49 0.66
N THR A 227 -20.63 -3.32 1.14
CA THR A 227 -20.01 -2.57 2.23
C THR A 227 -21.06 -2.07 3.22
N ASP A 228 -20.65 -1.89 4.48
CA ASP A 228 -21.40 -1.15 5.49
C ASP A 228 -20.64 0.07 6.02
N GLN A 229 -19.49 0.42 5.41
CA GLN A 229 -18.69 1.54 5.90
C GLN A 229 -18.01 2.30 4.77
N ILE A 230 -18.17 3.62 4.79
CA ILE A 230 -17.58 4.56 3.84
C ILE A 230 -16.61 5.46 4.59
N VAL A 231 -15.45 5.71 4.00
CA VAL A 231 -14.45 6.65 4.50
C VAL A 231 -14.18 7.70 3.44
N LEU A 232 -14.16 8.96 3.84
CA LEU A 232 -13.87 10.10 2.99
C LEU A 232 -12.70 10.89 3.58
N ASP A 233 -11.69 11.18 2.75
CA ASP A 233 -10.55 12.04 3.09
C ASP A 233 -10.43 13.16 2.06
N ILE A 234 -10.43 14.41 2.54
CA ILE A 234 -10.35 15.63 1.73
C ILE A 234 -9.10 16.40 2.09
N GLY A 235 -8.14 16.42 1.19
CA GLY A 235 -6.90 17.18 1.32
C GLY A 235 -7.04 18.59 0.74
N TYR A 236 -6.75 19.58 1.57
CA TYR A 236 -6.81 20.99 1.16
C TYR A 236 -5.52 21.44 0.46
N ASP A 237 -5.65 22.45 -0.40
CA ASP A 237 -4.51 23.02 -1.13
C ASP A 237 -3.69 23.97 -0.25
N ILE A 238 -2.39 24.10 -0.62
CA ILE A 238 -1.47 25.05 0.01
C ILE A 238 -1.90 26.51 -0.17
N GLU A 239 -2.62 26.82 -1.25
CA GLU A 239 -3.14 28.19 -1.50
C GLU A 239 -3.97 28.73 -0.34
N ASN A 240 -4.62 27.84 0.44
CA ASN A 240 -5.35 28.25 1.63
C ASN A 240 -4.47 28.93 2.69
N LEU A 241 -3.16 28.69 2.68
CA LEU A 241 -2.20 29.28 3.61
C LEU A 241 -1.32 30.36 2.97
N THR A 242 -1.23 30.37 1.64
CA THR A 242 -0.35 31.29 0.89
C THR A 242 -1.11 32.48 0.27
N ASP A 243 -2.40 32.33 -0.03
CA ASP A 243 -3.23 33.46 -0.47
C ASP A 243 -3.65 34.30 0.75
N PRO A 244 -3.27 35.60 0.82
CA PRO A 244 -3.59 36.48 1.96
C PRO A 244 -5.08 36.61 2.24
N LYS A 245 -5.93 36.50 1.21
CA LYS A 245 -7.41 36.63 1.35
C LYS A 245 -8.03 35.44 2.03
N ILE A 246 -7.45 34.23 1.83
CA ILE A 246 -7.95 32.98 2.41
C ILE A 246 -7.27 32.73 3.76
N SER A 247 -5.95 32.89 3.82
CA SER A 247 -5.14 32.61 5.01
C SER A 247 -5.53 33.49 6.21
N ALA A 248 -5.92 34.74 5.96
CA ALA A 248 -6.39 35.65 7.02
C ALA A 248 -7.63 35.12 7.76
N LYS A 249 -8.41 34.23 7.15
CA LYS A 249 -9.63 33.64 7.73
C LYS A 249 -9.40 32.25 8.33
N TYR A 250 -8.23 31.64 8.09
CA TYR A 250 -7.94 30.29 8.54
C TYR A 250 -7.12 30.28 9.83
N HIS A 251 -7.74 29.88 10.94
CA HIS A 251 -7.13 29.83 12.27
C HIS A 251 -7.14 28.42 12.90
N ARG A 252 -7.20 27.37 12.05
CA ARG A 252 -7.26 25.98 12.50
C ARG A 252 -5.91 25.25 12.30
N ASP A 253 -5.92 23.95 12.58
CA ASP A 253 -4.73 23.09 12.55
C ASP A 253 -4.08 23.07 11.18
N VAL A 254 -2.76 23.24 11.18
CA VAL A 254 -1.88 23.09 10.01
C VAL A 254 -1.04 21.84 10.17
N THR A 255 -0.95 21.06 9.12
CA THR A 255 -0.11 19.85 9.07
C THR A 255 1.01 20.00 8.04
N THR A 256 1.98 19.11 8.10
CA THR A 256 3.05 19.05 7.09
C THR A 256 2.78 17.83 6.19
N ASP A 257 2.68 18.08 4.88
CA ASP A 257 2.51 16.99 3.91
C ASP A 257 3.82 16.20 3.69
N ARG A 258 3.74 15.12 2.89
CA ARG A 258 4.92 14.27 2.61
C ARG A 258 6.06 14.99 1.89
N TYR A 259 5.80 16.16 1.31
CA TYR A 259 6.80 17.00 0.64
C TYR A 259 7.36 18.10 1.55
N GLY A 260 7.03 18.09 2.84
CA GLY A 260 7.47 19.10 3.80
C GLY A 260 6.69 20.41 3.77
N ARG A 261 5.61 20.52 2.98
CA ARG A 261 4.83 21.74 2.83
C ARG A 261 3.77 21.85 3.92
N LYS A 262 3.56 23.05 4.44
CA LYS A 262 2.47 23.35 5.35
C LYS A 262 1.16 23.40 4.57
N VAL A 263 0.15 22.66 5.04
CA VAL A 263 -1.19 22.61 4.47
C VAL A 263 -2.22 22.57 5.60
N PRO A 264 -3.47 23.02 5.37
CA PRO A 264 -4.54 22.83 6.34
C PRO A 264 -4.72 21.32 6.64
N LYS A 265 -5.06 21.00 7.87
CA LYS A 265 -5.36 19.62 8.26
C LYS A 265 -6.49 19.06 7.40
N HIS A 266 -6.29 17.83 6.89
CA HIS A 266 -7.30 17.13 6.10
C HIS A 266 -8.64 17.02 6.82
N ALA A 267 -9.75 17.13 6.08
CA ALA A 267 -11.03 16.70 6.57
C ALA A 267 -11.15 15.19 6.34
N HIS A 268 -11.38 14.47 7.42
CA HIS A 268 -11.50 13.01 7.41
C HIS A 268 -12.73 12.59 8.17
N GLY A 269 -13.43 11.58 7.66
CA GLY A 269 -14.60 11.04 8.34
C GLY A 269 -15.02 9.68 7.83
N THR A 270 -15.86 9.04 8.64
CA THR A 270 -16.43 7.73 8.38
C THR A 270 -17.96 7.82 8.49
N ALA A 271 -18.66 7.14 7.59
CA ALA A 271 -20.09 6.85 7.66
C ALA A 271 -20.28 5.34 7.74
N ASN A 272 -21.09 4.88 8.70
CA ASN A 272 -21.52 3.49 8.78
C ASN A 272 -22.95 3.41 8.23
N LEU A 273 -23.22 2.36 7.44
CA LEU A 273 -24.53 2.06 6.91
C LEU A 273 -25.22 1.05 7.84
N GLU A 274 -26.54 1.03 7.84
CA GLU A 274 -27.33 0.10 8.66
C GLU A 274 -27.17 -1.35 8.25
N LYS A 275 -26.97 -1.58 6.95
CA LYS A 275 -26.75 -2.91 6.37
C LYS A 275 -25.68 -2.88 5.28
N LYS A 276 -25.09 -4.03 5.01
CA LYS A 276 -24.17 -4.23 3.90
C LYS A 276 -24.90 -4.11 2.58
N THR A 277 -24.42 -3.26 1.69
CA THR A 277 -25.08 -2.97 0.41
C THR A 277 -24.08 -2.57 -0.67
N SER A 278 -24.48 -2.72 -1.92
CA SER A 278 -23.88 -2.12 -3.10
C SER A 278 -24.85 -1.12 -3.78
N SER A 279 -25.94 -0.73 -3.09
CA SER A 279 -26.89 0.23 -3.60
C SER A 279 -26.26 1.58 -3.84
N SER A 280 -26.26 2.03 -5.09
CA SER A 280 -25.69 3.33 -5.48
C SER A 280 -26.39 4.50 -4.75
N HIS A 281 -27.69 4.43 -4.60
CA HIS A 281 -28.47 5.46 -3.91
C HIS A 281 -28.03 5.60 -2.43
N ILE A 282 -28.01 4.49 -1.68
CA ILE A 282 -27.68 4.50 -0.25
C ILE A 282 -26.23 4.96 -0.01
N ILE A 283 -25.29 4.42 -0.80
CA ILE A 283 -23.87 4.73 -0.66
C ILE A 283 -23.61 6.19 -1.04
N THR A 284 -24.18 6.66 -2.14
CA THR A 284 -24.02 8.07 -2.59
C THR A 284 -24.61 9.03 -1.59
N GLU A 285 -25.83 8.80 -1.11
CA GLU A 285 -26.46 9.64 -0.10
C GLU A 285 -25.64 9.72 1.19
N ALA A 286 -25.20 8.58 1.73
CA ALA A 286 -24.35 8.52 2.92
C ALA A 286 -23.02 9.25 2.71
N THR A 287 -22.40 9.11 1.53
CA THR A 287 -21.14 9.80 1.17
C THR A 287 -21.35 11.31 1.09
N MET A 288 -22.43 11.78 0.49
CA MET A 288 -22.71 13.20 0.36
C MET A 288 -23.03 13.84 1.72
N ASN A 289 -23.77 13.15 2.57
CA ASN A 289 -24.04 13.58 3.95
C ASN A 289 -22.74 13.63 4.77
N LEU A 290 -21.86 12.64 4.61
CA LEU A 290 -20.54 12.64 5.23
C LEU A 290 -19.70 13.82 4.74
N PHE A 291 -19.65 14.06 3.43
CA PHE A 291 -18.93 15.18 2.83
C PHE A 291 -19.37 16.52 3.42
N ASP A 292 -20.67 16.79 3.43
CA ASP A 292 -21.23 18.04 3.95
C ASP A 292 -20.96 18.25 5.45
N ARG A 293 -20.82 17.16 6.21
CA ARG A 293 -20.51 17.15 7.65
C ARG A 293 -19.06 17.48 7.95
N ILE A 294 -18.10 16.98 7.13
CA ILE A 294 -16.67 17.05 7.47
C ILE A 294 -15.95 18.22 6.80
N ILE A 295 -16.43 18.67 5.62
CA ILE A 295 -15.71 19.66 4.83
C ILE A 295 -15.72 21.05 5.46
N ASN A 296 -14.61 21.77 5.33
CA ASN A 296 -14.61 23.21 5.51
C ASN A 296 -14.93 23.88 4.17
N LYS A 297 -16.11 24.52 4.08
CA LYS A 297 -16.65 25.11 2.84
C LYS A 297 -15.87 26.31 2.33
N ASP A 298 -15.08 26.95 3.20
CA ASP A 298 -14.30 28.15 2.88
C ASP A 298 -12.93 27.82 2.28
N LEU A 299 -12.51 26.52 2.30
CA LEU A 299 -11.20 26.11 1.86
C LEU A 299 -11.21 25.47 0.46
N LEU A 300 -10.12 25.70 -0.26
CA LEU A 300 -9.86 25.09 -1.54
C LEU A 300 -9.33 23.67 -1.36
N VAL A 301 -9.89 22.74 -2.12
CA VAL A 301 -9.54 21.30 -2.08
C VAL A 301 -8.58 20.95 -3.20
N ARG A 302 -7.61 20.08 -2.89
CA ARG A 302 -6.61 19.58 -3.86
C ARG A 302 -6.68 18.08 -4.07
N ARG A 303 -7.09 17.32 -3.08
CA ARG A 303 -7.14 15.86 -3.12
C ARG A 303 -8.42 15.33 -2.50
N ILE A 304 -8.97 14.30 -3.13
CA ILE A 304 -10.14 13.57 -2.63
C ILE A 304 -9.77 12.08 -2.62
N THR A 305 -10.11 11.39 -1.54
CA THR A 305 -10.03 9.93 -1.48
C THR A 305 -11.33 9.41 -0.91
N VAL A 306 -11.94 8.47 -1.62
CA VAL A 306 -13.14 7.74 -1.20
C VAL A 306 -12.75 6.28 -1.00
N ALA A 307 -13.16 5.68 0.10
CA ALA A 307 -12.94 4.27 0.36
C ALA A 307 -14.20 3.63 0.93
N THR A 308 -14.44 2.39 0.51
CA THR A 308 -15.41 1.49 1.14
C THR A 308 -14.65 0.40 1.89
N CYS A 309 -15.03 0.17 3.13
CA CYS A 309 -14.35 -0.73 4.06
C CYS A 309 -15.28 -1.89 4.47
N LYS A 310 -14.71 -2.88 5.18
CA LYS A 310 -15.45 -4.07 5.65
C LYS A 310 -16.16 -4.80 4.50
N LEU A 311 -15.49 -4.86 3.36
CA LEU A 311 -16.01 -5.50 2.16
C LEU A 311 -16.18 -7.00 2.38
N VAL A 312 -17.33 -7.52 1.93
CA VAL A 312 -17.61 -8.94 1.83
C VAL A 312 -18.24 -9.25 0.48
N ARG A 313 -18.23 -10.51 0.06
CA ARG A 313 -18.97 -10.90 -1.14
C ARG A 313 -20.46 -10.85 -0.88
N GLU A 314 -21.22 -10.37 -1.83
CA GLU A 314 -22.69 -10.32 -1.72
C GLU A 314 -23.32 -11.72 -1.50
N SER A 315 -22.72 -12.77 -2.09
CA SER A 315 -23.12 -14.17 -1.86
C SER A 315 -23.03 -14.59 -0.41
N ASP A 316 -22.06 -14.04 0.34
CA ASP A 316 -21.79 -14.44 1.72
C ASP A 316 -22.80 -13.79 2.69
N VAL A 317 -23.33 -12.61 2.34
CA VAL A 317 -24.33 -11.88 3.14
C VAL A 317 -25.73 -12.52 3.04
N LYS A 318 -26.07 -13.12 1.91
CA LYS A 318 -27.39 -13.78 1.72
C LYS A 318 -27.64 -14.95 2.69
N ASN A 319 -26.61 -15.43 3.38
CA ASN A 319 -26.72 -16.47 4.39
C ASN A 319 -26.91 -15.93 5.83
N GLU A 320 -26.77 -14.63 6.04
CA GLU A 320 -27.07 -14.00 7.33
C GLU A 320 -28.55 -13.55 7.32
N THR A 321 -29.45 -14.37 7.85
CA THR A 321 -30.83 -13.99 8.13
C THR A 321 -30.83 -12.96 9.28
N VAL A 322 -30.73 -11.68 8.94
CA VAL A 322 -31.00 -10.62 9.89
C VAL A 322 -32.52 -10.60 10.10
N ALA A 323 -32.95 -10.92 11.32
CA ALA A 323 -34.35 -10.77 11.71
C ALA A 323 -34.65 -9.24 11.70
N GLU A 324 -35.27 -8.76 10.64
CA GLU A 324 -35.77 -7.38 10.60
C GLU A 324 -37.02 -7.31 11.50
N GLN A 325 -36.97 -6.48 12.53
CA GLN A 325 -38.16 -6.11 13.29
C GLN A 325 -38.97 -5.14 12.42
N ILE A 326 -39.95 -5.71 11.70
CA ILE A 326 -40.89 -4.91 10.90
C ILE A 326 -41.84 -4.23 11.86
N SER A 327 -41.98 -2.90 11.79
CA SER A 327 -43.02 -2.17 12.50
C SER A 327 -44.40 -2.59 11.94
N LEU A 328 -45.37 -2.76 12.82
CA LEU A 328 -46.77 -3.08 12.45
C LEU A 328 -47.42 -2.08 11.47
N PHE A 329 -46.79 -0.91 11.27
CA PHE A 329 -47.23 0.16 10.42
C PHE A 329 -46.40 0.39 9.15
N ASP A 330 -45.36 -0.45 8.92
CA ASP A 330 -44.56 -0.40 7.70
C ASP A 330 -45.17 -1.26 6.61
N ASP A 331 -45.37 -0.73 5.42
CA ASP A 331 -45.73 -1.51 4.24
C ASP A 331 -44.46 -2.14 3.65
N PRO A 332 -44.32 -3.49 3.68
CA PRO A 332 -43.15 -4.17 3.17
C PRO A 332 -42.86 -3.90 1.70
N VAL A 333 -43.89 -3.60 0.91
CA VAL A 333 -43.81 -3.39 -0.55
C VAL A 333 -43.26 -2.01 -0.90
N GLU A 334 -43.44 -1.00 -0.04
CA GLU A 334 -42.85 0.34 -0.24
C GLU A 334 -41.37 0.41 0.15
N LYS A 335 -40.91 -0.44 1.08
CA LYS A 335 -39.50 -0.49 1.49
C LYS A 335 -38.59 -1.15 0.43
N GLU A 336 -39.09 -2.10 -0.33
CA GLU A 336 -38.33 -2.73 -1.42
C GLU A 336 -38.19 -1.85 -2.69
N LYS A 337 -39.03 -0.78 -2.81
CA LYS A 337 -38.99 0.16 -3.94
C LYS A 337 -38.16 1.41 -3.70
N LYS A 338 -37.64 1.61 -2.51
CA LYS A 338 -36.73 2.69 -2.14
C LYS A 338 -35.31 2.15 -2.03
#